data_22862610006168bbd6338dcc92ac243e
#
_entry.id   22862610006168bbd6338dcc92ac243e
#
_cell.length_a   1.000
_cell.length_b   1.000
_cell.length_c   1.000
_cell.angle_alpha   90.00
_cell.angle_beta   90.00
_cell.angle_gamma   90.00
#
_symmetry.space_group_name_H-M   'P 1'
#
loop_
_entity.id
_entity.type
_entity.pdbx_description
1 polymer ?
#
loop_
_entity_poly.entity_id
_entity_poly.type
_entity_poly.pdbx_seq_one_letter_code
_entity_poly.pdbx_strand_id
1 'polypeptide(L)'
;MAIVVGYHANMTTEQINATGRRKSSVARVYLKKGEGKIEVNGRDYKEYFPQTHVQIAVVAPLQEVAVVNLYDIKVNVSGGGFKGQAEAVRMAISRALIQLNEDFRKPLKDRKFLTRDAREVERKKYGKPKARKSFQFSKR
;
A
#
# COMPACT_ATOMS: atom_id res chain seq x y z
N MET A 1 -40.24 12.74 8.92
CA MET A 1 -39.12 12.59 9.83
C MET A 1 -38.46 11.21 9.82
N ALA A 2 -39.15 10.14 9.48
CA ALA A 2 -38.57 8.79 9.40
C ALA A 2 -37.56 8.59 8.25
N ILE A 3 -37.61 9.43 7.23
CA ILE A 3 -36.73 9.34 6.04
C ILE A 3 -35.29 9.81 6.34
N VAL A 4 -35.11 10.70 7.31
CA VAL A 4 -33.80 11.27 7.65
C VAL A 4 -32.92 10.25 8.39
N VAL A 5 -33.53 9.36 9.17
CA VAL A 5 -32.79 8.33 9.94
C VAL A 5 -32.19 7.25 9.03
N GLY A 6 -32.88 6.93 7.93
CA GLY A 6 -32.38 5.95 6.97
C GLY A 6 -31.16 6.42 6.17
N TYR A 7 -31.06 7.71 5.92
CA TYR A 7 -29.92 8.27 5.20
C TYR A 7 -28.62 8.26 6.00
N HIS A 8 -28.71 8.49 7.31
CA HIS A 8 -27.54 8.46 8.18
C HIS A 8 -26.97 7.06 8.39
N ALA A 9 -27.83 6.06 8.40
CA ALA A 9 -27.39 4.67 8.57
C ALA A 9 -26.62 4.15 7.34
N ASN A 10 -26.98 4.61 6.14
CA ASN A 10 -26.29 4.19 4.92
C ASN A 10 -24.96 4.90 4.69
N MET A 11 -24.75 6.09 5.26
CA MET A 11 -23.49 6.83 5.12
C MET A 11 -22.38 6.30 6.03
N THR A 12 -22.69 5.54 7.06
CA THR A 12 -21.71 4.99 8.00
C THR A 12 -21.08 3.67 7.54
N THR A 13 -21.59 3.07 6.47
CA THR A 13 -21.14 1.76 6.00
C THR A 13 -20.38 1.79 4.68
N GLU A 14 -20.18 2.96 4.07
CA GLU A 14 -19.41 3.06 2.84
C GLU A 14 -17.93 2.82 3.13
N GLN A 15 -17.46 1.69 2.63
CA GLN A 15 -16.08 1.26 2.73
C GLN A 15 -15.47 1.22 1.34
N ILE A 16 -14.35 1.91 1.18
CA ILE A 16 -13.64 1.97 -0.09
C ILE A 16 -12.55 0.92 -0.08
N ASN A 17 -12.50 0.11 -1.13
CA ASN A 17 -11.52 -0.95 -1.30
C ASN A 17 -10.55 -0.60 -2.42
N ALA A 18 -9.28 -0.87 -2.20
CA ALA A 18 -8.26 -0.75 -3.23
C ALA A 18 -7.17 -1.80 -3.04
N THR A 19 -6.50 -2.15 -4.12
CA THR A 19 -5.43 -3.14 -4.12
C THR A 19 -4.14 -2.50 -4.63
N GLY A 20 -3.03 -2.78 -3.96
CA GLY A 20 -1.70 -2.39 -4.39
C GLY A 20 -0.77 -3.58 -4.44
N ARG A 21 0.22 -3.54 -5.32
CA ARG A 21 1.17 -4.63 -5.51
C ARG A 21 2.59 -4.10 -5.68
N ARG A 22 3.53 -4.84 -5.15
CA ARG A 22 4.97 -4.60 -5.33
C ARG A 22 5.73 -5.91 -5.20
N LYS A 23 6.49 -6.29 -6.23
CA LYS A 23 7.15 -7.61 -6.30
C LYS A 23 6.12 -8.72 -6.08
N SER A 24 6.35 -9.62 -5.11
CA SER A 24 5.38 -10.66 -4.74
C SER A 24 4.38 -10.22 -3.66
N SER A 25 4.48 -8.98 -3.18
CA SER A 25 3.58 -8.46 -2.15
C SER A 25 2.27 -7.97 -2.74
N VAL A 26 1.17 -8.33 -2.11
CA VAL A 26 -0.18 -7.89 -2.47
C VAL A 26 -0.83 -7.29 -1.23
N ALA A 27 -1.31 -6.06 -1.34
CA ALA A 27 -2.00 -5.37 -0.26
C ALA A 27 -3.42 -5.01 -0.69
N ARG A 28 -4.38 -5.31 0.17
CA ARG A 28 -5.77 -4.89 0.01
C ARG A 28 -6.11 -3.95 1.16
N VAL A 29 -6.53 -2.75 0.82
CA VAL A 29 -6.85 -1.69 1.77
C VAL A 29 -8.35 -1.48 1.82
N TYR A 30 -8.86 -1.35 3.03
CA TYR A 30 -10.24 -0.97 3.32
C TYR A 30 -10.21 0.36 4.05
N LEU A 31 -10.75 1.38 3.43
CA LEU A 31 -10.73 2.74 3.94
C LEU A 31 -12.12 3.14 4.38
N LYS A 32 -12.23 3.59 5.62
CA LYS A 32 -13.48 3.96 6.26
C LYS A 32 -13.27 5.28 7.01
N LYS A 33 -14.29 6.11 7.07
CA LYS A 33 -14.23 7.35 7.82
C LYS A 33 -14.05 7.06 9.33
N GLY A 34 -13.07 7.70 9.96
CA GLY A 34 -12.74 7.45 11.36
C GLY A 34 -11.72 8.42 11.92
N GLU A 35 -10.89 7.95 12.84
CA GLU A 35 -9.97 8.78 13.63
C GLU A 35 -8.51 8.75 13.15
N GLY A 36 -8.17 7.96 12.17
CA GLY A 36 -6.81 7.86 11.65
C GLY A 36 -6.05 6.61 12.11
N LYS A 37 -6.75 5.58 12.53
CA LYS A 37 -6.17 4.31 12.94
C LYS A 37 -5.81 3.48 11.73
N ILE A 38 -4.55 3.01 11.65
CA ILE A 38 -4.07 2.15 10.57
C ILE A 38 -3.73 0.78 11.17
N GLU A 39 -4.39 -0.24 10.67
CA GLU A 39 -4.26 -1.61 11.13
C GLU A 39 -3.81 -2.50 9.98
N VAL A 40 -2.72 -3.25 10.17
CA VAL A 40 -2.16 -4.16 9.17
C VAL A 40 -2.22 -5.59 9.70
N ASN A 41 -2.98 -6.44 9.03
CA ASN A 41 -3.18 -7.85 9.40
C ASN A 41 -3.58 -8.04 10.88
N GLY A 42 -4.45 -7.15 11.40
CA GLY A 42 -4.91 -7.22 12.78
C GLY A 42 -3.96 -6.59 13.81
N ARG A 43 -2.89 -5.95 13.38
CA ARG A 43 -1.92 -5.26 14.25
C ARG A 43 -1.80 -3.80 13.84
N ASP A 44 -1.38 -2.93 14.77
CA ASP A 44 -1.04 -1.56 14.43
C ASP A 44 0.11 -1.57 13.41
N TYR A 45 0.07 -0.66 12.44
CA TYR A 45 1.11 -0.57 11.42
C TYR A 45 2.51 -0.33 12.00
N LYS A 46 2.61 0.34 13.15
CA LYS A 46 3.88 0.55 13.85
C LYS A 46 4.46 -0.72 14.46
N GLU A 47 3.60 -1.63 14.90
CA GLU A 47 4.03 -2.96 15.37
C GLU A 47 4.36 -3.89 14.21
N TYR A 48 3.54 -3.86 13.16
CA TYR A 48 3.74 -4.73 11.99
C TYR A 48 5.01 -4.37 11.22
N PHE A 49 5.25 -3.06 11.05
CA PHE A 49 6.46 -2.54 10.40
C PHE A 49 7.35 -1.89 11.46
N PRO A 50 8.35 -2.60 12.02
CA PRO A 50 9.17 -2.05 13.10
C PRO A 50 10.14 -0.97 12.66
N GLN A 51 10.46 -0.89 11.38
CA GLN A 51 11.43 0.08 10.84
C GLN A 51 10.74 1.41 10.54
N THR A 52 11.32 2.51 11.04
CA THR A 52 10.74 3.86 10.91
C THR A 52 10.54 4.29 9.45
N HIS A 53 11.52 4.02 8.58
CA HIS A 53 11.41 4.41 7.17
C HIS A 53 10.30 3.67 6.43
N VAL A 54 9.99 2.45 6.84
CA VAL A 54 8.88 1.65 6.29
C VAL A 54 7.54 2.24 6.75
N GLN A 55 7.44 2.63 8.02
CA GLN A 55 6.25 3.29 8.56
C GLN A 55 5.96 4.61 7.86
N ILE A 56 6.99 5.39 7.58
CA ILE A 56 6.87 6.65 6.85
C ILE A 56 6.32 6.41 5.44
N ALA A 57 6.77 5.37 4.76
CA ALA A 57 6.30 5.02 3.43
C ALA A 57 4.79 4.70 3.42
N VAL A 58 4.30 4.01 4.43
CA VAL A 58 2.87 3.67 4.55
C VAL A 58 2.00 4.92 4.73
N VAL A 59 2.46 5.87 5.52
CA VAL A 59 1.69 7.09 5.84
C VAL A 59 1.85 8.19 4.79
N ALA A 60 2.88 8.12 3.95
CA ALA A 60 3.21 9.16 2.98
C ALA A 60 2.04 9.62 2.10
N PRO A 61 1.19 8.75 1.52
CA PRO A 61 0.06 9.20 0.73
C PRO A 61 -0.95 10.04 1.53
N LEU A 62 -1.20 9.68 2.78
CA LEU A 62 -2.12 10.40 3.64
C LEU A 62 -1.59 11.80 3.98
N GLN A 63 -0.29 11.91 4.20
CA GLN A 63 0.37 13.19 4.47
C GLN A 63 0.35 14.09 3.25
N GLU A 64 0.53 13.52 2.05
CA GLU A 64 0.56 14.29 0.81
C GLU A 64 -0.77 15.00 0.53
N VAL A 65 -1.89 14.37 0.86
CA VAL A 65 -3.22 14.95 0.68
C VAL A 65 -3.83 15.49 1.97
N ALA A 66 -3.07 15.50 3.07
CA ALA A 66 -3.45 16.06 4.37
C ALA A 66 -4.72 15.45 4.99
N VAL A 67 -4.86 14.13 4.93
CA VAL A 67 -6.00 13.41 5.49
C VAL A 67 -5.60 12.38 6.57
N VAL A 68 -4.48 12.59 7.24
CA VAL A 68 -3.86 11.61 8.16
C VAL A 68 -4.81 11.12 9.25
N ASN A 69 -5.62 11.97 9.84
CA ASN A 69 -6.47 11.64 10.98
C ASN A 69 -7.96 11.59 10.63
N LEU A 70 -8.30 11.46 9.36
CA LEU A 70 -9.70 11.50 8.91
C LEU A 70 -10.29 10.12 8.60
N TYR A 71 -9.45 9.11 8.38
CA TYR A 71 -9.91 7.79 7.94
C TYR A 71 -9.23 6.69 8.73
N ASP A 72 -10.02 5.66 9.07
CA ASP A 72 -9.50 4.40 9.57
C ASP A 72 -9.19 3.49 8.40
N ILE A 73 -8.04 2.86 8.44
CA ILE A 73 -7.54 2.03 7.34
C ILE A 73 -7.25 0.63 7.88
N LYS A 74 -7.90 -0.36 7.28
CA LYS A 74 -7.61 -1.76 7.53
C LYS A 74 -6.92 -2.34 6.32
N VAL A 75 -5.78 -2.99 6.55
CA VAL A 75 -4.96 -3.54 5.47
C VAL A 75 -4.78 -5.03 5.66
N ASN A 76 -5.00 -5.78 4.59
CA ASN A 76 -4.61 -7.18 4.49
C ASN A 76 -3.47 -7.26 3.49
N VAL A 77 -2.30 -7.67 3.93
CA VAL A 77 -1.10 -7.75 3.10
C VAL A 77 -0.47 -9.13 3.21
N SER A 78 0.04 -9.65 2.11
CA SER A 78 0.69 -10.95 2.07
C SER A 78 1.80 -10.98 1.03
N GLY A 79 2.74 -11.89 1.22
CA GLY A 79 3.87 -12.10 0.31
C GLY A 79 4.97 -11.07 0.47
N GLY A 80 6.17 -11.42 -0.02
CA GLY A 80 7.33 -10.54 0.00
C GLY A 80 7.85 -10.19 1.39
N GLY A 81 8.67 -9.15 1.46
CA GLY A 81 9.25 -8.62 2.69
C GLY A 81 8.62 -7.30 3.12
N PHE A 82 9.03 -6.76 4.25
CA PHE A 82 8.45 -5.54 4.82
C PHE A 82 8.49 -4.33 3.86
N LYS A 83 9.59 -4.15 3.15
CA LYS A 83 9.72 -3.03 2.20
C LYS A 83 8.73 -3.17 1.03
N GLY A 84 8.66 -4.34 0.42
CA GLY A 84 7.72 -4.61 -0.67
C GLY A 84 6.27 -4.50 -0.21
N GLN A 85 5.96 -5.01 0.99
CA GLN A 85 4.64 -4.90 1.58
C GLN A 85 4.25 -3.44 1.84
N ALA A 86 5.16 -2.63 2.38
CA ALA A 86 4.90 -1.22 2.63
C ALA A 86 4.65 -0.43 1.34
N GLU A 87 5.41 -0.71 0.29
CA GLU A 87 5.20 -0.09 -1.02
C GLU A 87 3.87 -0.50 -1.65
N ALA A 88 3.47 -1.78 -1.48
CA ALA A 88 2.16 -2.26 -1.92
C ALA A 88 1.03 -1.57 -1.16
N VAL A 89 1.16 -1.41 0.15
CA VAL A 89 0.19 -0.69 0.98
C VAL A 89 0.10 0.78 0.57
N ARG A 90 1.22 1.44 0.35
CA ARG A 90 1.27 2.82 -0.12
C ARG A 90 0.49 3.01 -1.41
N MET A 91 0.69 2.14 -2.36
CA MET A 91 -0.03 2.16 -3.63
C MET A 91 -1.54 1.93 -3.44
N ALA A 92 -1.91 0.98 -2.59
CA ALA A 92 -3.31 0.67 -2.31
C ALA A 92 -4.02 1.85 -1.63
N ILE A 93 -3.38 2.49 -0.66
CA ILE A 93 -3.92 3.68 0.00
C ILE A 93 -4.10 4.82 -1.00
N SER A 94 -3.13 5.04 -1.87
CA SER A 94 -3.20 6.08 -2.90
C SER A 94 -4.37 5.85 -3.85
N ARG A 95 -4.59 4.62 -4.28
CA ARG A 95 -5.73 4.25 -5.13
C ARG A 95 -7.07 4.45 -4.41
N ALA A 96 -7.14 4.12 -3.13
CA ALA A 96 -8.34 4.32 -2.33
C ALA A 96 -8.67 5.80 -2.17
N LEU A 97 -7.67 6.65 -1.95
CA LEU A 97 -7.84 8.09 -1.83
C LEU A 97 -8.38 8.73 -3.11
N ILE A 98 -7.98 8.24 -4.27
CA ILE A 98 -8.49 8.70 -5.55
C ILE A 98 -9.97 8.36 -5.71
N GLN A 99 -10.41 7.21 -5.23
CA GLN A 99 -11.83 6.84 -5.24
C GLN A 99 -12.67 7.76 -4.35
N LEU A 100 -12.08 8.28 -3.28
CA LEU A 100 -12.72 9.25 -2.41
C LEU A 100 -12.88 10.61 -3.07
N ASN A 101 -11.81 11.10 -3.67
CA ASN A 101 -11.77 12.42 -4.29
C ASN A 101 -10.78 12.41 -5.45
N GLU A 102 -11.28 12.66 -6.65
CA GLU A 102 -10.47 12.67 -7.86
C GLU A 102 -9.39 13.76 -7.86
N ASP A 103 -9.58 14.83 -7.10
CA ASP A 103 -8.60 15.91 -6.96
C ASP A 103 -7.28 15.46 -6.30
N PHE A 104 -7.30 14.35 -5.57
CA PHE A 104 -6.10 13.76 -4.97
C PHE A 104 -5.18 13.09 -5.99
N ARG A 105 -5.65 12.83 -7.20
CA ARG A 105 -4.88 12.15 -8.24
C ARG A 105 -3.58 12.89 -8.60
N LYS A 106 -3.66 14.19 -8.80
CA LYS A 106 -2.51 14.98 -9.23
C LYS A 106 -1.34 14.98 -8.24
N PRO A 107 -1.51 15.31 -6.95
CA PRO A 107 -0.40 15.26 -6.00
C PRO A 107 0.15 13.86 -5.79
N LEU A 108 -0.70 12.84 -5.79
CA LEU A 108 -0.26 11.44 -5.64
C LEU A 108 0.50 10.95 -6.87
N LYS A 109 0.08 11.35 -8.07
CA LYS A 109 0.76 11.02 -9.31
C LYS A 109 2.13 11.70 -9.39
N ASP A 110 2.26 12.94 -8.95
CA ASP A 110 3.51 13.69 -8.94
C ASP A 110 4.56 13.02 -8.02
N ARG A 111 4.11 12.40 -6.93
CA ARG A 111 4.96 11.62 -6.02
C ARG A 111 5.20 10.19 -6.50
N LYS A 112 4.62 9.78 -7.63
CA LYS A 112 4.71 8.43 -8.19
C LYS A 112 4.12 7.33 -7.30
N PHE A 113 3.17 7.67 -6.43
CA PHE A 113 2.52 6.69 -5.56
C PHE A 113 1.50 5.82 -6.30
N LEU A 114 1.00 6.29 -7.45
CA LEU A 114 0.02 5.57 -8.27
C LEU A 114 0.65 4.61 -9.26
N THR A 115 1.92 4.79 -9.57
CA THR A 115 2.62 3.97 -10.55
C THR A 115 3.15 2.71 -9.89
N ARG A 116 2.77 1.56 -10.44
CA ARG A 116 3.33 0.29 -9.99
C ARG A 116 4.77 0.17 -10.50
N ASP A 117 5.69 -0.13 -9.59
CA ASP A 117 7.04 -0.50 -9.93
C ASP A 117 7.05 -1.99 -10.29
N ALA A 118 7.23 -2.28 -11.57
CA ALA A 118 7.18 -3.65 -12.09
C ALA A 118 8.50 -4.41 -11.93
N ARG A 119 9.52 -3.80 -11.33
CA ARG A 119 10.81 -4.46 -11.16
C ARG A 119 10.69 -5.64 -10.20
N GLU A 120 11.18 -6.78 -10.64
CA GLU A 120 11.24 -8.01 -9.88
C GLU A 120 12.65 -8.58 -9.92
N VAL A 121 12.95 -9.50 -9.01
CA VAL A 121 14.23 -10.20 -9.04
C VAL A 121 14.30 -11.02 -10.33
N GLU A 122 15.35 -10.81 -11.10
CA GLU A 122 15.57 -11.56 -12.33
C GLU A 122 15.80 -13.05 -12.01
N ARG A 123 15.18 -13.90 -12.80
CA ARG A 123 15.28 -15.35 -12.63
C ARG A 123 16.73 -15.83 -12.82
N LYS A 124 17.18 -16.71 -11.94
CA LYS A 124 18.43 -17.42 -12.13
C LYS A 124 18.34 -18.29 -13.40
N LYS A 125 19.41 -18.31 -14.17
CA LYS A 125 19.47 -19.08 -15.42
C LYS A 125 20.41 -20.28 -15.25
N TYR A 126 20.18 -21.32 -16.05
CA TYR A 126 21.06 -22.49 -16.03
C TYR A 126 22.47 -22.10 -16.47
N GLY A 127 23.48 -22.79 -15.93
CA GLY A 127 24.88 -22.51 -16.24
C GLY A 127 25.42 -21.24 -15.62
N LYS A 128 24.67 -20.57 -14.72
CA LYS A 128 25.11 -19.36 -14.03
C LYS A 128 24.81 -19.44 -12.53
N PRO A 129 25.71 -18.92 -11.67
CA PRO A 129 25.46 -18.97 -10.21
C PRO A 129 24.31 -18.06 -9.77
N LYS A 130 24.07 -16.95 -10.48
CA LYS A 130 22.95 -16.04 -10.27
C LYS A 130 22.31 -15.68 -11.62
N ALA A 131 21.43 -14.69 -11.66
CA ALA A 131 20.74 -14.31 -12.89
C ALA A 131 21.70 -13.96 -14.04
N ARG A 132 22.74 -13.20 -13.73
CA ARG A 132 23.71 -12.70 -14.72
C ARG A 132 25.17 -13.01 -14.38
N LYS A 133 25.46 -13.41 -13.14
CA LYS A 133 26.81 -13.73 -12.72
C LYS A 133 27.28 -14.98 -13.45
N SER A 134 28.48 -14.94 -13.99
CA SER A 134 29.12 -16.10 -14.61
C SER A 134 30.08 -16.78 -13.63
N PHE A 135 30.32 -18.07 -13.83
CA PHE A 135 31.36 -18.77 -13.08
C PHE A 135 32.72 -18.18 -13.42
N GLN A 136 33.60 -18.16 -12.42
CA GLN A 136 34.96 -17.67 -12.63
C GLN A 136 35.69 -18.58 -13.62
N PHE A 137 36.32 -17.95 -14.60
CA PHE A 137 37.16 -18.68 -15.56
C PHE A 137 38.39 -19.25 -14.83
N SER A 138 38.60 -20.54 -14.98
CA SER A 138 39.78 -21.23 -14.46
C SER A 138 40.64 -21.69 -15.61
N LYS A 139 41.86 -21.19 -15.62
CA LYS A 139 42.86 -21.56 -16.65
C LYS A 139 43.54 -22.84 -16.26
N ARG A 140 43.13 -23.99 -16.82
CA ARG A 140 43.75 -25.30 -16.70
C ARG A 140 43.60 -26.09 -17.97
#